data_007181d2fb9a58f0bfe59e3274d7f3ac
#
_entry.id   007181d2fb9a58f0bfe59e3274d7f3ac
#
_cell.length_a   1.000
_cell.length_b   1.000
_cell.length_c   1.000
_cell.angle_alpha   90.00
_cell.angle_beta   90.00
_cell.angle_gamma   90.00
#
_symmetry.space_group_name_H-M   'P 1'
#
loop_
_entity.id
_entity.type
_entity.pdbx_description
1 polymer ?
#
loop_
_entity_poly.entity_id
_entity_poly.type
_entity_poly.pdbx_seq_one_letter_code
_entity_poly.pdbx_strand_id
1 'polypeptide(L)'
;MNVRTTAYCTSERGGGGKHNAIGMYLSGRNVMSAASDWSRFPLGTRFRLVDTSQEYVIDDYGGALIGTNTIDLFKNSRLDMKRWGVRHVDIDILQWGSEERSVKILAPRARHKKVRRMLVALNSKKKPIEVADKRL
;
A
#
# COMPACT_ATOMS: atom_id res chain seq x y z
N MET A 1 -3.08 -4.85 -14.96
CA MET A 1 -2.14 -5.49 -14.01
C MET A 1 -2.93 -6.41 -13.09
N ASN A 2 -2.51 -7.66 -13.00
CA ASN A 2 -3.15 -8.62 -12.10
C ASN A 2 -2.42 -8.65 -10.76
N VAL A 3 -3.15 -8.55 -9.65
CA VAL A 3 -2.57 -8.56 -8.31
C VAL A 3 -3.34 -9.48 -7.39
N ARG A 4 -2.62 -10.09 -6.45
CA ARG A 4 -3.24 -10.80 -5.34
C ARG A 4 -3.77 -9.78 -4.35
N THR A 5 -5.01 -9.97 -3.89
CA THR A 5 -5.62 -9.09 -2.89
C THR A 5 -6.11 -9.89 -1.69
N THR A 6 -6.05 -9.23 -0.55
CA THR A 6 -6.68 -9.64 0.69
C THR A 6 -7.62 -8.53 1.14
N ALA A 7 -8.28 -8.67 2.26
CA ALA A 7 -9.19 -7.64 2.77
C ALA A 7 -9.06 -7.50 4.28
N TYR A 8 -9.27 -6.29 4.77
CA TYR A 8 -9.25 -6.00 6.21
C TYR A 8 -10.35 -5.00 6.57
N CYS A 9 -10.65 -4.92 7.86
CA CYS A 9 -11.61 -3.94 8.38
C CYS A 9 -11.21 -3.52 9.80
N THR A 10 -11.83 -2.47 10.30
CA THR A 10 -11.51 -1.92 11.62
C THR A 10 -12.02 -2.78 12.79
N SER A 11 -12.92 -3.68 12.52
CA SER A 11 -13.48 -4.58 13.56
C SER A 11 -12.67 -5.85 13.76
N GLU A 12 -11.53 -6.00 13.06
CA GLU A 12 -10.67 -7.15 13.26
C GLU A 12 -10.09 -7.17 14.66
N ARG A 13 -10.13 -8.35 15.28
CA ARG A 13 -9.58 -8.54 16.62
C ARG A 13 -8.06 -8.41 16.56
N GLY A 14 -7.50 -7.52 17.38
CA GLY A 14 -6.07 -7.21 17.33
C GLY A 14 -5.64 -6.46 16.09
N GLY A 15 -6.58 -6.16 15.25
CA GLY A 15 -6.34 -5.33 14.08
C GLY A 15 -5.99 -3.91 14.45
N GLY A 16 -5.31 -3.25 13.56
CA GLY A 16 -4.93 -1.88 13.72
C GLY A 16 -6.13 -1.00 14.02
N GLY A 17 -5.86 0.19 14.47
CA GLY A 17 -6.88 1.16 14.76
C GLY A 17 -7.62 1.61 13.50
N LYS A 18 -8.37 2.68 13.68
CA LYS A 18 -9.20 3.27 12.63
C LYS A 18 -8.38 4.19 11.71
N HIS A 19 -7.09 4.35 11.97
CA HIS A 19 -6.23 5.30 11.27
C HIS A 19 -5.25 4.55 10.36
N ASN A 20 -4.92 5.20 9.25
CA ASN A 20 -3.89 4.73 8.33
C ASN A 20 -2.48 5.15 8.79
N ALA A 21 -1.46 4.84 7.98
CA ALA A 21 -0.07 5.10 8.32
C ALA A 21 0.29 6.58 8.45
N ILE A 22 -0.51 7.47 7.89
CA ILE A 22 -0.30 8.93 7.96
C ILE A 22 -1.21 9.61 8.99
N GLY A 23 -1.87 8.84 9.85
CA GLY A 23 -2.70 9.35 10.93
C GLY A 23 -4.10 9.80 10.55
N MET A 24 -4.52 9.54 9.31
CA MET A 24 -5.86 9.86 8.85
C MET A 24 -6.80 8.67 9.08
N TYR A 25 -8.11 8.92 9.15
CA TYR A 25 -9.07 7.83 9.22
C TYR A 25 -9.05 7.01 7.92
N LEU A 26 -9.20 5.70 8.08
CA LEU A 26 -9.37 4.81 6.93
C LEU A 26 -10.64 5.19 6.17
N SER A 27 -10.53 5.26 4.85
CA SER A 27 -11.66 5.65 4.00
C SER A 27 -12.40 4.42 3.48
N GLY A 28 -13.70 4.38 3.72
CA GLY A 28 -14.60 3.38 3.17
C GLY A 28 -15.62 3.98 2.20
N ARG A 29 -15.33 5.14 1.64
CA ARG A 29 -16.23 5.86 0.74
C ARG A 29 -15.72 5.82 -0.71
N ASN A 30 -15.93 6.87 -1.48
CA ASN A 30 -15.67 6.90 -2.92
C ASN A 30 -14.30 6.37 -3.33
N VAL A 31 -13.25 6.81 -2.67
CA VAL A 31 -11.91 6.25 -2.81
C VAL A 31 -11.58 5.57 -1.49
N MET A 32 -11.48 4.25 -1.53
CA MET A 32 -11.29 3.46 -0.33
C MET A 32 -9.80 3.29 0.00
N SER A 33 -9.52 3.03 1.26
CA SER A 33 -8.15 2.78 1.74
C SER A 33 -7.65 1.42 1.32
N ALA A 34 -6.33 1.32 1.08
CA ALA A 34 -5.65 0.07 0.83
C ALA A 34 -4.24 0.12 1.40
N ALA A 35 -3.71 -1.05 1.73
CA ALA A 35 -2.35 -1.21 2.26
C ALA A 35 -1.49 -2.00 1.29
N SER A 36 -0.20 -1.69 1.27
CA SER A 36 0.76 -2.35 0.39
C SER A 36 2.17 -2.28 0.97
N ASP A 37 3.11 -2.93 0.30
CA ASP A 37 4.53 -2.63 0.41
C ASP A 37 4.80 -1.35 -0.39
N TRP A 38 5.20 -0.28 0.27
CA TRP A 38 5.40 1.01 -0.39
C TRP A 38 6.58 1.04 -1.35
N SER A 39 7.47 0.06 -1.30
CA SER A 39 8.52 -0.06 -2.32
C SER A 39 7.98 -0.57 -3.67
N ARG A 40 6.79 -1.13 -3.66
CA ARG A 40 6.13 -1.67 -4.85
C ARG A 40 4.94 -0.83 -5.29
N PHE A 41 4.10 -0.43 -4.34
CA PHE A 41 3.01 0.50 -4.55
C PHE A 41 3.16 1.63 -3.53
N PRO A 42 3.82 2.73 -3.91
CA PRO A 42 4.12 3.82 -2.97
C PRO A 42 2.89 4.50 -2.40
N LEU A 43 3.07 5.18 -1.27
CA LEU A 43 2.02 5.99 -0.65
C LEU A 43 1.40 6.94 -1.67
N GLY A 44 0.09 6.93 -1.75
CA GLY A 44 -0.66 7.79 -2.67
C GLY A 44 -0.96 7.16 -4.02
N THR A 45 -0.48 5.94 -4.30
CA THR A 45 -0.87 5.23 -5.51
C THR A 45 -2.38 5.05 -5.54
N ARG A 46 -3.03 5.48 -6.61
CA ARG A 46 -4.45 5.31 -6.83
C ARG A 46 -4.68 4.29 -7.93
N PHE A 47 -5.61 3.39 -7.69
CA PHE A 47 -5.94 2.35 -8.65
C PHE A 47 -7.43 2.04 -8.60
N ARG A 48 -7.90 1.36 -9.62
CA ARG A 48 -9.29 0.96 -9.75
C ARG A 48 -9.36 -0.54 -10.03
N LEU A 49 -10.28 -1.22 -9.36
CA LEU A 49 -10.61 -2.60 -9.69
C LEU A 49 -11.35 -2.62 -11.04
N VAL A 50 -10.87 -3.41 -11.99
CA VAL A 50 -11.47 -3.46 -13.33
C VAL A 50 -12.92 -3.93 -13.27
N ASP A 51 -13.20 -4.98 -12.48
CA ASP A 51 -14.53 -5.59 -12.44
C ASP A 51 -15.62 -4.71 -11.82
N THR A 52 -15.28 -3.98 -10.76
CA THR A 52 -16.26 -3.23 -9.97
C THR A 52 -16.18 -1.72 -10.19
N SER A 53 -15.12 -1.25 -10.82
CA SER A 53 -14.79 0.18 -10.97
C SER A 53 -14.52 0.90 -9.66
N GLN A 54 -14.41 0.18 -8.53
CA GLN A 54 -14.11 0.79 -7.24
C GLN A 54 -12.67 1.31 -7.21
N GLU A 55 -12.51 2.56 -6.81
CA GLU A 55 -11.20 3.18 -6.63
C GLU A 55 -10.67 2.98 -5.22
N TYR A 56 -9.36 2.83 -5.14
CA TYR A 56 -8.60 2.72 -3.91
C TYR A 56 -7.38 3.64 -3.94
N VAL A 57 -6.91 4.02 -2.77
CA VAL A 57 -5.65 4.73 -2.60
C VAL A 57 -4.79 3.99 -1.60
N ILE A 58 -3.50 3.86 -1.91
CA ILE A 58 -2.53 3.33 -0.95
C ILE A 58 -2.25 4.41 0.08
N ASP A 59 -2.76 4.21 1.29
CA ASP A 59 -2.59 5.11 2.42
C ASP A 59 -2.06 4.40 3.67
N ASP A 60 -1.72 3.12 3.52
CA ASP A 60 -1.23 2.31 4.61
C ASP A 60 -0.20 1.29 4.11
N TYR A 61 0.55 0.71 5.04
CA TYR A 61 1.41 -0.44 4.78
C TYR A 61 1.11 -1.53 5.80
N GLY A 62 1.43 -2.76 5.46
CA GLY A 62 1.19 -3.89 6.35
C GLY A 62 2.41 -4.79 6.40
N GLY A 63 2.75 -5.24 7.63
CA GLY A 63 3.94 -6.08 7.83
C GLY A 63 3.96 -7.35 6.98
N ALA A 64 2.82 -7.99 6.82
CA ALA A 64 2.71 -9.21 6.04
C ALA A 64 2.81 -8.97 4.53
N LEU A 65 2.68 -7.71 4.10
CA LEU A 65 2.69 -7.35 2.68
C LEU A 65 4.10 -7.02 2.17
N ILE A 66 5.03 -6.73 3.08
CA ILE A 66 6.40 -6.33 2.73
C ILE A 66 7.10 -7.47 1.99
N GLY A 67 7.66 -7.15 0.83
CA GLY A 67 8.29 -8.12 -0.05
C GLY A 67 7.32 -8.83 -1.00
N THR A 68 6.04 -8.43 -1.01
CA THR A 68 5.02 -9.03 -1.86
C THR A 68 4.37 -7.98 -2.76
N ASN A 69 3.67 -8.45 -3.79
CA ASN A 69 2.81 -7.60 -4.62
C ASN A 69 1.35 -7.65 -4.17
N THR A 70 1.08 -8.19 -2.99
CA THR A 70 -0.28 -8.27 -2.45
C THR A 70 -0.74 -6.91 -1.97
N ILE A 71 -1.97 -6.55 -2.32
CA ILE A 71 -2.64 -5.34 -1.84
C ILE A 71 -3.77 -5.77 -0.90
N ASP A 72 -3.83 -5.16 0.27
CA ASP A 72 -4.85 -5.42 1.27
C ASP A 72 -5.91 -4.33 1.20
N LEU A 73 -7.14 -4.72 0.85
CA LEU A 73 -8.23 -3.79 0.56
C LEU A 73 -9.08 -3.57 1.81
N PHE A 74 -9.27 -2.30 2.18
CA PHE A 74 -10.16 -1.96 3.28
C PHE A 74 -11.61 -2.25 2.91
N LYS A 75 -12.36 -2.85 3.85
CA LYS A 75 -13.79 -3.10 3.74
C LYS A 75 -14.52 -2.49 4.93
N ASN A 76 -15.74 -2.03 4.70
CA ASN A 76 -16.53 -1.34 5.71
C ASN A 76 -17.08 -2.25 6.80
N SER A 77 -17.13 -3.55 6.53
CA SER A 77 -17.67 -4.50 7.49
C SER A 77 -16.89 -5.80 7.46
N ARG A 78 -17.03 -6.54 8.55
CA ARG A 78 -16.46 -7.86 8.67
C ARG A 78 -17.05 -8.84 7.66
N LEU A 79 -18.34 -8.68 7.36
CA LEU A 79 -19.02 -9.49 6.36
C LEU A 79 -18.43 -9.26 4.97
N ASP A 80 -18.25 -8.00 4.58
CA ASP A 80 -17.66 -7.66 3.29
C ASP A 80 -16.22 -8.14 3.19
N MET A 81 -15.44 -8.01 4.26
CA MET A 81 -14.09 -8.54 4.35
C MET A 81 -14.06 -10.05 4.10
N LYS A 82 -14.93 -10.80 4.76
CA LYS A 82 -15.00 -12.25 4.63
C LYS A 82 -15.49 -12.67 3.24
N ARG A 83 -16.43 -11.94 2.68
CA ARG A 83 -16.92 -12.20 1.32
C ARG A 83 -15.84 -11.97 0.27
N TRP A 84 -15.01 -10.99 0.47
CA TRP A 84 -13.89 -10.75 -0.44
C TRP A 84 -12.87 -11.89 -0.39
N GLY A 85 -12.45 -12.26 0.81
CA GLY A 85 -11.47 -13.32 1.02
C GLY A 85 -10.11 -12.97 0.44
N VAL A 86 -9.51 -13.93 -0.24
CA VAL A 86 -8.25 -13.78 -0.96
C VAL A 86 -8.53 -14.08 -2.43
N ARG A 87 -8.22 -13.13 -3.30
CA ARG A 87 -8.44 -13.34 -4.74
C ARG A 87 -7.49 -12.49 -5.57
N HIS A 88 -7.21 -12.98 -6.77
CA HIS A 88 -6.47 -12.23 -7.77
C HIS A 88 -7.45 -11.41 -8.61
N VAL A 89 -7.13 -10.15 -8.85
CA VAL A 89 -7.96 -9.24 -9.63
C VAL A 89 -7.10 -8.40 -10.55
N ASP A 90 -7.73 -7.93 -11.61
CA ASP A 90 -7.09 -6.95 -12.48
C ASP A 90 -7.37 -5.54 -11.95
N ILE A 91 -6.33 -4.73 -11.95
CA ILE A 91 -6.42 -3.32 -11.55
C ILE A 91 -5.85 -2.42 -12.63
N ASP A 92 -6.38 -1.22 -12.69
CA ASP A 92 -5.82 -0.13 -13.48
C ASP A 92 -5.16 0.86 -12.53
N ILE A 93 -3.88 1.14 -12.75
CA ILE A 93 -3.20 2.20 -12.01
C ILE A 93 -3.62 3.54 -12.61
N LEU A 94 -4.31 4.34 -11.80
CA LEU A 94 -4.77 5.66 -12.22
C LEU A 94 -3.70 6.72 -12.02
N GLN A 95 -2.92 6.58 -10.94
CA GLN A 95 -1.85 7.50 -10.60
C GLN A 95 -0.87 6.78 -9.68
N TRP A 96 0.42 6.81 -10.05
CA TRP A 96 1.45 6.31 -9.15
C TRP A 96 1.66 7.27 -7.99
N GLY A 97 1.86 6.70 -6.81
CA GLY A 97 2.17 7.46 -5.61
C GLY A 97 3.60 7.98 -5.59
N SER A 98 3.98 8.55 -4.46
CA SER A 98 5.28 9.20 -4.28
C SER A 98 6.24 8.32 -3.51
N GLU A 99 7.32 7.89 -4.14
CA GLU A 99 8.41 7.19 -3.46
C GLU A 99 9.11 8.13 -2.47
N GLU A 100 9.31 9.39 -2.85
CA GLU A 100 9.94 10.39 -1.98
C GLU A 100 9.14 10.61 -0.70
N ARG A 101 7.83 10.79 -0.83
CA ARG A 101 6.95 10.96 0.34
C ARG A 101 6.93 9.71 1.20
N SER A 102 6.94 8.53 0.58
CA SER A 102 7.02 7.26 1.30
C SER A 102 8.28 7.20 2.16
N VAL A 103 9.43 7.54 1.60
CA VAL A 103 10.70 7.59 2.34
C VAL A 103 10.63 8.58 3.51
N LYS A 104 10.10 9.77 3.29
CA LYS A 104 9.98 10.79 4.34
C LYS A 104 9.16 10.31 5.54
N ILE A 105 8.10 9.58 5.29
CA ILE A 105 7.25 9.05 6.37
C ILE A 105 7.89 7.85 7.06
N LEU A 106 8.54 6.97 6.29
CA LEU A 106 9.14 5.77 6.84
C LEU A 106 10.45 6.01 7.59
N ALA A 107 11.25 6.99 7.17
CA ALA A 107 12.57 7.22 7.76
C ALA A 107 12.56 7.38 9.28
N PRO A 108 11.65 8.18 9.90
CA PRO A 108 11.58 8.28 11.36
C PRO A 108 11.17 6.99 12.06
N ARG A 109 10.68 6.02 11.31
CA ARG A 109 10.20 4.72 11.83
C ARG A 109 11.17 3.59 11.57
N ALA A 110 12.42 3.91 11.20
CA ALA A 110 13.42 2.93 10.76
C ALA A 110 13.87 1.95 11.86
N ARG A 111 13.49 2.18 13.12
CA ARG A 111 13.71 1.20 14.20
C ARG A 111 12.94 -0.11 13.98
N HIS A 112 11.86 -0.07 13.19
CA HIS A 112 11.09 -1.25 12.87
C HIS A 112 11.70 -1.97 11.67
N LYS A 113 12.00 -3.25 11.83
CA LYS A 113 12.68 -4.06 10.81
C LYS A 113 11.96 -4.03 9.45
N LYS A 114 10.65 -4.15 9.45
CA LYS A 114 9.88 -4.17 8.20
C LYS A 114 9.88 -2.83 7.48
N VAL A 115 9.88 -1.73 8.24
CA VAL A 115 10.04 -0.39 7.69
C VAL A 115 11.41 -0.24 7.03
N ARG A 116 12.48 -0.73 7.70
CA ARG A 116 13.82 -0.71 7.10
C ARG A 116 13.88 -1.46 5.77
N ARG A 117 13.19 -2.59 5.66
CA ARG A 117 13.14 -3.35 4.40
C ARG A 117 12.55 -2.53 3.26
N MET A 118 11.46 -1.80 3.53
CA MET A 118 10.87 -0.90 2.53
C MET A 118 11.83 0.22 2.15
N LEU A 119 12.50 0.83 3.14
CA LEU A 119 13.45 1.91 2.91
C LEU A 119 14.63 1.44 2.05
N VAL A 120 15.18 0.27 2.34
CA VAL A 120 16.26 -0.30 1.54
C VAL A 120 15.83 -0.48 0.08
N ALA A 121 14.65 -1.05 -0.13
CA ALA A 121 14.13 -1.27 -1.47
C ALA A 121 13.87 0.04 -2.21
N LEU A 122 13.30 1.04 -1.54
CA LEU A 122 13.04 2.37 -2.11
C LEU A 122 14.34 3.08 -2.48
N ASN A 123 15.33 3.04 -1.59
CA ASN A 123 16.62 3.70 -1.85
C ASN A 123 17.42 3.01 -2.95
N SER A 124 17.29 1.71 -3.10
CA SER A 124 17.97 0.96 -4.16
C SER A 124 17.54 1.39 -5.55
N LYS A 125 16.31 1.80 -5.72
CA LYS A 125 15.78 2.26 -7.01
C LYS A 125 16.43 3.54 -7.52
N LYS A 126 16.97 4.37 -6.65
CA LYS A 126 17.59 5.65 -6.99
C LYS A 126 19.04 5.52 -7.42
N LYS A 127 19.75 4.51 -6.91
CA LYS A 127 21.19 4.35 -7.14
C LYS A 127 21.61 4.24 -8.59
N PRO A 128 20.97 3.42 -9.45
CA PRO A 128 21.38 3.31 -10.83
C PRO A 128 21.33 4.64 -11.59
N ILE A 129 20.35 5.48 -11.31
CA ILE A 129 20.18 6.78 -11.95
C ILE A 129 21.29 7.72 -11.54
N GLU A 130 21.63 7.77 -10.23
CA GLU A 130 22.72 8.62 -9.72
C GLU A 130 24.06 8.23 -10.31
N VAL A 131 24.34 6.95 -10.43
CA VAL A 131 25.59 6.45 -11.02
C VAL A 131 25.69 6.83 -12.48
N ALA A 132 24.60 6.73 -13.25
CA ALA A 132 24.58 7.12 -14.65
C ALA A 132 24.86 8.62 -14.80
N ASP A 133 24.27 9.46 -14.00
CA ASP A 133 24.46 10.91 -14.02
C ASP A 133 25.92 11.29 -13.72
N LYS A 134 26.56 10.62 -12.81
CA LYS A 134 27.94 10.89 -12.45
C LYS A 134 28.94 10.53 -13.55
N ARG A 135 28.55 9.71 -14.48
CA ARG A 135 29.42 9.30 -15.61
C ARG A 135 29.37 10.28 -16.75
N LEU A 136 28.40 11.12 -16.75
CA LEU A 136 28.24 12.12 -17.79
C LEU A 136 29.05 13.37 -17.48
#